data_cfe1080f6e2bc53cef76b3169bba972f
#
_entry.id   cfe1080f6e2bc53cef76b3169bba972f
#
_cell.length_a   1.000
_cell.length_b   1.000
_cell.length_c   1.000
_cell.angle_alpha   90.00
_cell.angle_beta   90.00
_cell.angle_gamma   90.00
#
_symmetry.space_group_name_H-M   'P 1'
#
loop_
_entity.id
_entity.type
_entity.pdbx_description
1 polymer ?
#
loop_
_entity_poly.entity_id
_entity_poly.type
_entity_poly.pdbx_seq_one_letter_code
_entity_poly.pdbx_strand_id
1 'polypeptide(L)'
;MGIAFLGEVGATAGSLGGVAAGVMVPICMGANPAFAVVGGLACGGYGILPGFIAGYIIGLVSPYIEKYLPTGLDLILGALTVAPLARLVAFAVDPAVNSVLTMIGGTISAAAEQSPLVMGFLLGGIMKMICTSPLSSMALTAMLGL
;
A
#
# COMPACT_ATOMS: atom_id res chain seq x y z
N MET A 1 -18.11 6.81 24.85
CA MET A 1 -16.74 6.26 24.86
C MET A 1 -16.54 5.14 23.81
N GLY A 2 -17.47 4.20 23.60
CA GLY A 2 -17.28 3.09 22.67
C GLY A 2 -17.13 3.48 21.18
N ILE A 3 -17.84 4.53 20.72
CA ILE A 3 -17.81 4.96 19.31
C ILE A 3 -16.48 5.63 18.95
N ALA A 4 -15.90 6.41 19.86
CA ALA A 4 -14.60 7.05 19.65
C ALA A 4 -13.49 5.99 19.52
N PHE A 5 -13.49 4.96 20.35
CA PHE A 5 -12.55 3.85 20.30
C PHE A 5 -12.62 3.09 18.96
N LEU A 6 -13.83 2.80 18.46
CA LEU A 6 -14.00 2.15 17.17
C LEU A 6 -13.48 3.01 16.00
N GLY A 7 -13.64 4.33 16.09
CA GLY A 7 -13.07 5.27 15.13
C GLY A 7 -11.54 5.24 15.13
N GLU A 8 -10.90 5.23 16.31
CA GLU A 8 -9.44 5.12 16.43
C GLU A 8 -8.92 3.80 15.88
N VAL A 9 -9.60 2.68 16.17
CA VAL A 9 -9.22 1.37 15.62
C VAL A 9 -9.30 1.37 14.10
N GLY A 10 -10.37 1.94 13.54
CA GLY A 10 -10.53 2.04 12.08
C GLY A 10 -9.46 2.92 11.42
N ALA A 11 -9.17 4.08 12.00
CA ALA A 11 -8.14 4.99 11.52
C ALA A 11 -6.74 4.35 11.57
N THR A 12 -6.42 3.67 12.68
CA THR A 12 -5.14 2.97 12.83
C THR A 12 -5.01 1.84 11.82
N ALA A 13 -6.05 1.00 11.67
CA ALA A 13 -6.04 -0.08 10.69
C ALA A 13 -5.92 0.44 9.24
N GLY A 14 -6.61 1.53 8.91
CA GLY A 14 -6.53 2.18 7.61
C GLY A 14 -5.13 2.73 7.29
N SER A 15 -4.46 3.32 8.29
CA SER A 15 -3.11 3.89 8.12
C SER A 15 -2.02 2.83 7.91
N LEU A 16 -2.27 1.59 8.29
CA LEU A 16 -1.34 0.46 8.16
C LEU A 16 -1.50 -0.33 6.85
N GLY A 17 -2.38 0.11 5.95
CA GLY A 17 -2.61 -0.57 4.66
C GLY A 17 -1.34 -0.78 3.83
N GLY A 18 -0.46 0.22 3.77
CA GLY A 18 0.83 0.12 3.09
C GLY A 18 1.77 -0.89 3.74
N VAL A 19 1.79 -0.94 5.07
CA VAL A 19 2.55 -1.95 5.83
C VAL A 19 2.02 -3.35 5.54
N ALA A 20 0.70 -3.52 5.60
CA ALA A 20 0.07 -4.82 5.35
C ALA A 20 0.40 -5.35 3.95
N ALA A 21 0.29 -4.50 2.91
CA ALA A 21 0.68 -4.86 1.54
C ALA A 21 2.18 -5.18 1.45
N GLY A 22 3.03 -4.33 2.04
CA GLY A 22 4.48 -4.50 2.05
C GLY A 22 4.96 -5.79 2.75
N VAL A 23 4.19 -6.31 3.71
CA VAL A 23 4.47 -7.58 4.39
C VAL A 23 3.92 -8.77 3.61
N MET A 24 2.64 -8.71 3.21
CA MET A 24 1.94 -9.86 2.64
C MET A 24 2.44 -10.24 1.25
N VAL A 25 2.76 -9.25 0.41
CA VAL A 25 3.22 -9.50 -0.96
C VAL A 25 4.49 -10.35 -1.02
N PRO A 26 5.59 -9.99 -0.33
CA PRO A 26 6.81 -10.81 -0.37
C PRO A 26 6.60 -12.19 0.27
N ILE A 27 5.76 -12.32 1.29
CA ILE A 27 5.42 -13.62 1.87
C ILE A 27 4.73 -14.51 0.83
N CYS A 28 3.77 -13.98 0.09
CA CYS A 28 3.09 -14.71 -0.99
C CYS A 28 4.05 -15.10 -2.13
N MET A 29 5.14 -14.37 -2.32
CA MET A 29 6.19 -14.68 -3.28
C MET A 29 7.20 -15.72 -2.75
N GLY A 30 7.06 -16.17 -1.50
CA GLY A 30 7.96 -17.15 -0.89
C GLY A 30 9.22 -16.54 -0.26
N ALA A 31 9.26 -15.22 -0.05
CA ALA A 31 10.36 -14.55 0.63
C ALA A 31 10.40 -14.91 2.12
N ASN A 32 11.57 -14.79 2.72
CA ASN A 32 11.73 -14.99 4.15
C ASN A 32 10.81 -14.06 4.95
N PRO A 33 9.96 -14.58 5.87
CA PRO A 33 9.03 -13.78 6.65
C PRO A 33 9.69 -12.63 7.42
N ALA A 34 10.93 -12.81 7.88
CA ALA A 34 11.66 -11.78 8.60
C ALA A 34 11.97 -10.56 7.70
N PHE A 35 12.42 -10.81 6.47
CA PHE A 35 12.66 -9.73 5.48
C PHE A 35 11.35 -9.05 5.06
N ALA A 36 10.29 -9.84 4.87
CA ALA A 36 8.98 -9.34 4.54
C ALA A 36 8.44 -8.39 5.63
N VAL A 37 8.53 -8.79 6.90
CA VAL A 37 8.06 -7.97 8.02
C VAL A 37 8.89 -6.69 8.15
N VAL A 38 10.21 -6.78 8.12
CA VAL A 38 11.08 -5.60 8.26
C VAL A 38 10.87 -4.61 7.09
N GLY A 39 10.82 -5.12 5.86
CA GLY A 39 10.58 -4.30 4.69
C GLY A 39 9.18 -3.70 4.67
N GLY A 40 8.17 -4.46 5.05
CA GLY A 40 6.80 -3.97 5.16
C GLY A 40 6.63 -2.88 6.22
N LEU A 41 7.26 -3.02 7.39
CA LEU A 41 7.29 -1.98 8.43
C LEU A 41 7.94 -0.69 7.92
N ALA A 42 8.97 -0.78 7.09
CA ALA A 42 9.60 0.38 6.46
C ALA A 42 8.67 1.14 5.50
N CYS A 43 7.60 0.50 5.01
CA CYS A 43 6.55 1.13 4.21
C CYS A 43 5.50 1.89 5.04
N GLY A 44 5.67 1.98 6.35
CA GLY A 44 4.78 2.73 7.24
C GLY A 44 4.64 4.20 6.83
N GLY A 45 3.41 4.69 6.81
CA GLY A 45 3.07 6.04 6.37
C GLY A 45 2.84 6.20 4.86
N TYR A 46 3.08 5.18 4.06
CA TYR A 46 2.72 5.15 2.64
C TYR A 46 1.41 4.39 2.40
N GLY A 47 0.77 4.69 1.27
CA GLY A 47 -0.46 4.01 0.86
C GLY A 47 -0.24 2.54 0.48
N ILE A 48 -1.34 1.84 0.19
CA ILE A 48 -1.33 0.41 -0.15
C ILE A 48 -0.52 0.14 -1.44
N LEU A 49 -0.65 0.99 -2.46
CA LEU A 49 0.05 0.80 -3.74
C LEU A 49 1.57 0.95 -3.64
N PRO A 50 2.13 2.03 -3.04
CA PRO A 50 3.56 2.09 -2.78
C PRO A 50 4.05 0.92 -1.94
N GLY A 51 3.29 0.51 -0.91
CA GLY A 51 3.59 -0.66 -0.10
C GLY A 51 3.60 -1.98 -0.90
N PHE A 52 2.62 -2.15 -1.80
CA PHE A 52 2.56 -3.31 -2.69
C PHE A 52 3.79 -3.40 -3.61
N ILE A 53 4.16 -2.30 -4.26
CA ILE A 53 5.30 -2.25 -5.18
C ILE A 53 6.61 -2.49 -4.42
N ALA A 54 6.78 -1.86 -3.26
CA ALA A 54 7.94 -2.10 -2.39
C ALA A 54 8.01 -3.57 -1.95
N GLY A 55 6.88 -4.15 -1.53
CA GLY A 55 6.79 -5.57 -1.16
C GLY A 55 7.13 -6.51 -2.31
N TYR A 56 6.68 -6.19 -3.53
CA TYR A 56 7.03 -6.96 -4.72
C TYR A 56 8.54 -6.96 -4.99
N ILE A 57 9.18 -5.81 -4.89
CA ILE A 57 10.64 -5.71 -5.05
C ILE A 57 11.38 -6.46 -3.96
N ILE A 58 10.92 -6.39 -2.70
CA ILE A 58 11.47 -7.19 -1.60
C ILE A 58 11.39 -8.69 -1.93
N GLY A 59 10.23 -9.15 -2.41
CA GLY A 59 10.03 -10.54 -2.81
C GLY A 59 11.00 -11.00 -3.89
N LEU A 60 11.32 -10.14 -4.86
CA LEU A 60 12.31 -10.44 -5.90
C LEU A 60 13.75 -10.44 -5.38
N VAL A 61 14.08 -9.56 -4.45
CA VAL A 61 15.46 -9.37 -3.94
C VAL A 61 15.79 -10.36 -2.83
N SER A 62 14.80 -10.79 -2.05
CA SER A 62 14.97 -11.72 -0.93
C SER A 62 15.79 -12.98 -1.27
N PRO A 63 15.48 -13.75 -2.34
CA PRO A 63 16.24 -14.95 -2.66
C PRO A 63 17.71 -14.67 -3.07
N TYR A 64 17.97 -13.47 -3.62
CA TYR A 64 19.34 -13.07 -3.92
C TYR A 64 20.13 -12.76 -2.65
N ILE A 65 19.50 -12.08 -1.69
CA ILE A 65 20.11 -11.78 -0.39
C ILE A 65 20.46 -13.09 0.34
N GLU A 66 19.52 -14.04 0.41
CA GLU A 66 19.73 -15.34 1.05
C GLU A 66 20.85 -16.16 0.40
N LYS A 67 21.01 -16.04 -0.91
CA LYS A 67 22.05 -16.76 -1.67
C LYS A 67 23.47 -16.23 -1.44
N TYR A 68 23.60 -14.92 -1.24
CA TYR A 68 24.91 -14.27 -1.14
C TYR A 68 25.40 -14.04 0.28
N LEU A 69 24.51 -14.10 1.28
CA LEU A 69 24.92 -13.93 2.68
C LEU A 69 25.18 -15.26 3.36
N PRO A 70 26.24 -15.33 4.20
CA PRO A 70 26.54 -16.53 4.97
C PRO A 70 25.48 -16.77 6.06
N THR A 71 25.12 -18.04 6.25
CA THR A 71 24.17 -18.50 7.26
C THR A 71 24.57 -18.00 8.66
N GLY A 72 23.67 -17.21 9.29
CA GLY A 72 23.84 -16.64 10.61
C GLY A 72 23.94 -15.11 10.66
N LEU A 73 24.43 -14.48 9.59
CA LEU A 73 24.43 -13.01 9.43
C LEU A 73 23.40 -12.53 8.39
N ASP A 74 22.83 -13.46 7.64
CA ASP A 74 21.83 -13.22 6.60
C ASP A 74 20.63 -12.42 7.13
N LEU A 75 20.13 -12.78 8.32
CA LEU A 75 18.97 -12.12 8.91
C LEU A 75 19.25 -10.66 9.27
N ILE A 76 20.39 -10.36 9.87
CA ILE A 76 20.74 -9.01 10.35
C ILE A 76 21.10 -8.12 9.16
N LEU A 77 21.99 -8.59 8.29
CA LEU A 77 22.40 -7.84 7.10
C LEU A 77 21.28 -7.71 6.08
N GLY A 78 20.45 -8.75 5.92
CA GLY A 78 19.28 -8.72 5.07
C GLY A 78 18.25 -7.71 5.55
N ALA A 79 17.93 -7.71 6.85
CA ALA A 79 17.02 -6.73 7.44
C ALA A 79 17.54 -5.29 7.28
N LEU A 80 18.85 -5.09 7.50
CA LEU A 80 19.49 -3.78 7.36
C LEU A 80 19.49 -3.26 5.91
N THR A 81 19.52 -4.13 4.92
CA THR A 81 19.49 -3.76 3.49
C THR A 81 18.06 -3.64 2.97
N VAL A 82 17.17 -4.54 3.39
CA VAL A 82 15.77 -4.59 2.91
C VAL A 82 14.96 -3.38 3.39
N ALA A 83 15.15 -2.94 4.64
CA ALA A 83 14.38 -1.82 5.18
C ALA A 83 14.61 -0.49 4.43
N PRO A 84 15.85 -0.02 4.22
CA PRO A 84 16.08 1.19 3.44
C PRO A 84 15.71 1.03 1.96
N LEU A 85 15.88 -0.16 1.38
CA LEU A 85 15.45 -0.44 0.01
C LEU A 85 13.93 -0.29 -0.12
N ALA A 86 13.16 -0.92 0.76
CA ALA A 86 11.71 -0.82 0.78
C ALA A 86 11.24 0.63 0.94
N ARG A 87 11.85 1.36 1.86
CA ARG A 87 11.53 2.78 2.10
C ARG A 87 11.82 3.64 0.88
N LEU A 88 12.95 3.43 0.23
CA LEU A 88 13.36 4.18 -0.95
C LEU A 88 12.42 3.92 -2.13
N VAL A 89 12.04 2.67 -2.35
CA VAL A 89 11.08 2.29 -3.40
C VAL A 89 9.70 2.92 -3.12
N ALA A 90 9.19 2.79 -1.89
CA ALA A 90 7.91 3.39 -1.52
C ALA A 90 7.93 4.90 -1.72
N PHE A 91 9.00 5.58 -1.31
CA PHE A 91 9.19 7.03 -1.48
C PHE A 91 9.23 7.43 -2.97
N ALA A 92 9.93 6.68 -3.81
CA ALA A 92 10.05 6.99 -5.25
C ALA A 92 8.74 6.79 -6.00
N VAL A 93 7.93 5.80 -5.59
CA VAL A 93 6.66 5.45 -6.24
C VAL A 93 5.50 6.31 -5.73
N ASP A 94 5.54 6.75 -4.49
CA ASP A 94 4.46 7.50 -3.84
C ASP A 94 3.97 8.73 -4.64
N PRO A 95 4.83 9.63 -5.16
CA PRO A 95 4.37 10.79 -5.94
C PRO A 95 3.67 10.40 -7.24
N ALA A 96 4.12 9.32 -7.90
CA ALA A 96 3.47 8.85 -9.13
C ALA A 96 2.08 8.27 -8.83
N VAL A 97 1.95 7.48 -7.78
CA VAL A 97 0.68 6.91 -7.33
C VAL A 97 -0.28 8.02 -6.91
N ASN A 98 0.16 8.97 -6.09
CA ASN A 98 -0.67 10.08 -5.64
C ASN A 98 -1.14 10.97 -6.81
N SER A 99 -0.30 11.19 -7.82
CA SER A 99 -0.69 11.92 -9.03
C SER A 99 -1.81 11.23 -9.80
N VAL A 100 -1.73 9.91 -9.95
CA VAL A 100 -2.79 9.11 -10.60
C VAL A 100 -4.08 9.15 -9.78
N LEU A 101 -3.98 8.95 -8.47
CA LEU A 101 -5.15 8.96 -7.59
C LEU A 101 -5.84 10.33 -7.55
N THR A 102 -5.07 11.43 -7.50
CA THR A 102 -5.64 12.79 -7.55
C THR A 102 -6.29 13.10 -8.89
N MET A 103 -5.72 12.61 -9.99
CA MET A 103 -6.33 12.76 -11.32
C MET A 103 -7.66 12.02 -11.40
N ILE A 104 -7.73 10.79 -10.91
CA ILE A 104 -8.98 10.01 -10.84
C ILE A 104 -9.99 10.70 -9.93
N GLY A 105 -9.58 11.14 -8.74
CA GLY A 105 -10.43 11.86 -7.80
C GLY A 105 -11.00 13.15 -8.39
N GLY A 106 -10.16 13.94 -9.06
CA GLY A 106 -10.61 15.16 -9.74
C GLY A 106 -11.64 14.91 -10.84
N THR A 107 -11.45 13.84 -11.62
CA THR A 107 -12.43 13.46 -12.66
C THR A 107 -13.77 13.04 -12.05
N ILE A 108 -13.74 12.32 -10.94
CA ILE A 108 -14.96 11.89 -10.23
C ILE A 108 -15.67 13.10 -9.62
N SER A 109 -14.94 14.03 -8.99
CA SER A 109 -15.50 15.26 -8.41
C SER A 109 -16.14 16.13 -9.48
N ALA A 110 -15.50 16.32 -10.63
CA ALA A 110 -16.05 17.08 -11.75
C ALA A 110 -17.33 16.43 -12.32
N ALA A 111 -17.41 15.10 -12.36
CA ALA A 111 -18.60 14.38 -12.78
C ALA A 111 -19.74 14.49 -11.75
N ALA A 112 -19.40 14.58 -10.47
CA ALA A 112 -20.36 14.70 -9.36
C ALA A 112 -21.16 16.01 -9.41
N GLU A 113 -20.54 17.08 -9.85
CA GLU A 113 -21.19 18.40 -9.93
C GLU A 113 -22.23 18.51 -11.06
N GLN A 114 -22.18 17.60 -12.05
CA GLN A 114 -23.03 17.72 -13.25
C GLN A 114 -24.38 16.99 -13.16
N SER A 115 -24.47 15.83 -12.49
CA SER A 115 -25.73 15.10 -12.36
C SER A 115 -25.65 13.99 -11.29
N PRO A 116 -26.61 13.91 -10.35
CA PRO A 116 -26.63 12.87 -9.31
C PRO A 116 -26.74 11.44 -9.87
N LEU A 117 -27.35 11.27 -11.03
CA LEU A 117 -27.56 9.98 -11.68
C LEU A 117 -26.27 9.47 -12.34
N VAL A 118 -25.55 10.36 -13.02
CA VAL A 118 -24.23 10.08 -13.61
C VAL A 118 -23.21 9.80 -12.51
N MET A 119 -23.29 10.53 -11.39
CA MET A 119 -22.47 10.29 -10.22
C MET A 119 -22.68 8.90 -9.62
N GLY A 120 -23.92 8.48 -9.43
CA GLY A 120 -24.23 7.13 -8.92
C GLY A 120 -23.69 6.01 -9.82
N PHE A 121 -23.79 6.17 -11.12
CA PHE A 121 -23.27 5.22 -12.09
C PHE A 121 -21.73 5.20 -12.13
N LEU A 122 -21.10 6.36 -12.17
CA LEU A 122 -19.63 6.51 -12.18
C LEU A 122 -19.01 6.02 -10.86
N LEU A 123 -19.52 6.47 -9.71
CA LEU A 123 -19.06 6.02 -8.40
C LEU A 123 -19.26 4.51 -8.22
N GLY A 124 -20.43 3.99 -8.57
CA GLY A 124 -20.71 2.57 -8.47
C GLY A 124 -19.86 1.72 -9.41
N GLY A 125 -19.65 2.15 -10.65
CA GLY A 125 -18.83 1.47 -11.64
C GLY A 125 -17.35 1.51 -11.31
N ILE A 126 -16.83 2.71 -11.03
CA ILE A 126 -15.40 2.92 -10.72
C ILE A 126 -15.05 2.27 -9.39
N MET A 127 -15.88 2.44 -8.34
CA MET A 127 -15.67 1.76 -7.06
C MET A 127 -15.65 0.25 -7.21
N LYS A 128 -16.54 -0.31 -8.04
CA LYS A 128 -16.56 -1.74 -8.29
C LYS A 128 -15.31 -2.23 -9.01
N MET A 129 -14.82 -1.49 -10.01
CA MET A 129 -13.57 -1.81 -10.69
C MET A 129 -12.36 -1.72 -9.75
N ILE A 130 -12.33 -0.71 -8.89
CA ILE A 130 -11.22 -0.48 -7.94
C ILE A 130 -11.24 -1.51 -6.82
N CYS A 131 -12.40 -1.92 -6.33
CA CYS A 131 -12.51 -3.01 -5.34
C CYS A 131 -12.02 -4.36 -5.89
N THR A 132 -12.01 -4.55 -7.20
CA THR A 132 -11.47 -5.75 -7.85
C THR A 132 -9.94 -5.65 -8.08
N SER A 133 -9.40 -4.44 -8.02
CA SER A 133 -7.97 -4.15 -8.07
C SER A 133 -7.36 -4.13 -6.66
N PRO A 134 -6.04 -4.30 -6.49
CA PRO A 134 -5.36 -4.11 -5.20
C PRO A 134 -5.41 -2.67 -4.67
N LEU A 135 -6.04 -1.75 -5.39
CA LEU A 135 -6.32 -0.40 -4.89
C LEU A 135 -7.43 -0.44 -3.84
N SER A 136 -7.14 0.08 -2.66
CA SER A 136 -8.14 0.18 -1.58
C SER A 136 -9.19 1.23 -1.91
N SER A 137 -10.45 0.85 -1.87
CA SER A 137 -11.59 1.77 -1.95
C SER A 137 -11.52 2.86 -0.88
N MET A 138 -10.91 2.58 0.29
CA MET A 138 -10.72 3.54 1.37
C MET A 138 -9.77 4.68 1.00
N ALA A 139 -8.73 4.43 0.21
CA ALA A 139 -7.82 5.48 -0.24
C ALA A 139 -8.54 6.47 -1.16
N LEU A 140 -9.44 5.97 -2.00
CA LEU A 140 -10.24 6.79 -2.90
C LEU A 140 -11.31 7.61 -2.18
N THR A 141 -12.04 7.02 -1.24
CA THR A 141 -13.04 7.73 -0.43
C THR A 141 -12.39 8.82 0.42
N ALA A 142 -11.23 8.55 1.00
CA ALA A 142 -10.47 9.56 1.75
C ALA A 142 -10.00 10.73 0.87
N MET A 143 -9.65 10.48 -0.40
CA MET A 143 -9.27 11.54 -1.35
C MET A 143 -10.47 12.34 -1.86
N LEU A 144 -11.65 11.72 -1.92
CA LEU A 144 -12.90 12.40 -2.32
C LEU A 144 -13.53 13.23 -1.21
N GLY A 145 -13.02 13.13 0.04
CA GLY A 145 -13.54 13.85 1.18
C GLY A 145 -14.93 13.36 1.63
N LEU A 146 -15.29 12.12 1.29
CA LEU A 146 -16.55 11.46 1.64
C LEU A 146 -16.43 10.62 2.89
#